data_c3d4896b07d323f241ff0641716e32e1
#
_entry.id   c3d4896b07d323f241ff0641716e32e1
#
_cell.length_a   1.000
_cell.length_b   1.000
_cell.length_c   1.000
_cell.angle_alpha   90.00
_cell.angle_beta   90.00
_cell.angle_gamma   90.00
#
_symmetry.space_group_name_H-M   'P 1'
#
loop_
_entity.id
_entity.type
_entity.pdbx_description
1 polymer ?
#
loop_
_entity_poly.entity_id
_entity_poly.type
_entity_poly.pdbx_seq_one_letter_code
_entity_poly.pdbx_strand_id
1 'polypeptide(L)'
;SSQSRGLGDVYKRQVETVKPLGKFNGAVGNFNAHLSAYPDVDWTIVSREFVESLGLEWNPMTTQIEPHDYMAELFQAISRFNTILLDFDRDIWSYISLGYFKQKTITGEIGSSTMPHKVNPIDFENSEGNLGLANAVLGHLSEKLPVSRWQRDLTDSTVLRNMGVGFGYSLLAYTSTLKGISKLQVNPERLAEDLDSAWEVLAEPIQTVMRRYGIAEPYEKLKALTRGQAITQETLQTFVSTLELPDDVKKELLQLTPSGYVGLAESLTQSWGK
;
A
#
# COMPACT_ATOMS: atom_id res chain seq x y z
N SER A 1 -2.67 4.85 -9.04
CA SER A 1 -3.20 5.91 -8.19
C SER A 1 -2.06 6.64 -7.46
N SER A 2 -2.11 7.97 -7.42
CA SER A 2 -1.11 8.79 -6.71
C SER A 2 -1.09 8.54 -5.20
N GLN A 3 -2.21 8.15 -4.61
CA GLN A 3 -2.32 7.81 -3.18
C GLN A 3 -1.51 6.57 -2.80
N SER A 4 -1.48 5.52 -3.63
CA SER A 4 -0.73 4.31 -3.31
C SER A 4 0.79 4.50 -3.34
N ARG A 5 1.32 5.41 -4.17
CA ARG A 5 2.76 5.74 -4.18
C ARG A 5 3.19 6.48 -2.91
N GLY A 6 2.42 7.50 -2.47
CA GLY A 6 2.71 8.26 -1.25
C GLY A 6 2.75 7.38 -0.01
N LEU A 7 1.81 6.49 0.09
CA LEU A 7 1.76 5.51 1.16
C LEU A 7 2.93 4.52 1.06
N GLY A 8 3.27 4.02 -0.14
CA GLY A 8 4.39 3.11 -0.36
C GLY A 8 5.73 3.68 0.12
N ASP A 9 6.04 4.95 -0.15
CA ASP A 9 7.26 5.60 0.32
C ASP A 9 7.30 5.79 1.84
N VAL A 10 6.16 6.07 2.47
CA VAL A 10 6.07 6.14 3.94
C VAL A 10 6.38 4.79 4.57
N TYR A 11 5.81 3.71 4.06
CA TYR A 11 6.02 2.37 4.60
C TYR A 11 7.42 1.83 4.31
N LYS A 12 8.00 2.15 3.15
CA LYS A 12 9.41 1.85 2.86
C LYS A 12 10.33 2.49 3.90
N ARG A 13 10.13 3.78 4.19
CA ARG A 13 10.88 4.48 5.24
C ARG A 13 10.70 3.83 6.62
N GLN A 14 9.52 3.34 6.96
CA GLN A 14 9.29 2.64 8.22
C GLN A 14 10.12 1.35 8.31
N VAL A 15 10.22 0.57 7.24
CA VAL A 15 11.11 -0.61 7.21
C VAL A 15 12.58 -0.20 7.37
N GLU A 16 13.01 0.87 6.68
CA GLU A 16 14.39 1.36 6.71
C GLU A 16 14.79 2.00 8.06
N THR A 17 13.82 2.42 8.89
CA THR A 17 14.10 3.01 10.21
C THR A 17 14.30 1.99 11.32
N VAL A 18 13.87 0.75 11.11
CA VAL A 18 14.07 -0.31 12.10
C VAL A 18 15.56 -0.67 12.18
N LYS A 19 16.12 -0.52 13.37
CA LYS A 19 17.52 -0.84 13.61
C LYS A 19 17.65 -2.21 14.25
N PRO A 20 18.40 -3.13 13.63
CA PRO A 20 18.65 -4.43 14.25
C PRO A 20 19.48 -4.27 15.52
N LEU A 21 19.00 -4.86 16.61
CA LEU A 21 19.68 -4.84 17.89
C LEU A 21 20.57 -6.07 18.07
N GLY A 22 21.63 -5.92 18.84
CA GLY A 22 22.52 -7.01 19.21
C GLY A 22 22.95 -6.92 20.68
N LYS A 23 23.37 -8.03 21.23
CA LYS A 23 23.88 -8.11 22.59
C LYS A 23 25.15 -8.96 22.70
N PHE A 24 26.00 -8.60 23.65
CA PHE A 24 27.10 -9.41 24.10
C PHE A 24 27.32 -9.14 25.61
N ASN A 25 26.58 -9.89 26.50
CA ASN A 25 26.58 -9.63 27.95
C ASN A 25 26.43 -10.91 28.77
N GLY A 26 26.73 -12.08 28.17
CA GLY A 26 26.73 -13.36 28.85
C GLY A 26 25.36 -14.06 28.99
N ALA A 27 25.34 -15.17 29.66
CA ALA A 27 24.22 -16.10 29.75
C ALA A 27 22.96 -15.54 30.43
N VAL A 28 23.09 -14.50 31.24
CA VAL A 28 21.98 -13.89 31.98
C VAL A 28 21.92 -12.36 31.80
N GLY A 29 22.68 -11.81 30.85
CA GLY A 29 22.61 -10.40 30.49
C GLY A 29 23.38 -9.43 31.39
N ASN A 30 24.25 -9.91 32.30
CA ASN A 30 24.92 -9.09 33.34
C ASN A 30 26.42 -9.31 33.45
N PHE A 31 27.07 -9.91 32.45
CA PHE A 31 28.51 -10.13 32.38
C PHE A 31 29.13 -10.96 33.53
N ASN A 32 28.38 -11.77 34.25
CA ASN A 32 28.86 -12.53 35.43
C ASN A 32 30.18 -13.26 35.17
N ALA A 33 30.22 -14.11 34.15
CA ALA A 33 31.40 -14.89 33.81
C ALA A 33 32.56 -14.03 33.33
N HIS A 34 32.26 -12.97 32.60
CA HIS A 34 33.26 -12.03 32.09
C HIS A 34 33.98 -11.31 33.21
N LEU A 35 33.22 -10.76 34.16
CA LEU A 35 33.76 -10.08 35.34
C LEU A 35 34.52 -11.03 36.28
N SER A 36 34.08 -12.30 36.39
CA SER A 36 34.82 -13.32 37.16
C SER A 36 36.19 -13.65 36.54
N ALA A 37 36.27 -13.63 35.20
CA ALA A 37 37.51 -13.95 34.49
C ALA A 37 38.44 -12.73 34.33
N TYR A 38 37.86 -11.56 34.09
CA TYR A 38 38.61 -10.31 33.84
C TYR A 38 37.90 -9.14 34.52
N PRO A 39 38.14 -8.98 35.85
CA PRO A 39 37.42 -8.00 36.69
C PRO A 39 37.77 -6.54 36.33
N ASP A 40 38.95 -6.29 35.76
CA ASP A 40 39.45 -4.96 35.45
C ASP A 40 39.06 -4.46 34.05
N VAL A 41 38.30 -5.25 33.29
CA VAL A 41 37.86 -4.89 31.95
C VAL A 41 36.49 -4.22 32.03
N ASP A 42 36.34 -3.08 31.33
CA ASP A 42 35.02 -2.48 31.13
C ASP A 42 34.26 -3.23 30.02
N TRP A 43 33.53 -4.24 30.42
CA TRP A 43 32.77 -5.10 29.52
C TRP A 43 31.63 -4.39 28.80
N THR A 44 31.16 -3.27 29.31
CA THR A 44 30.10 -2.48 28.66
C THR A 44 30.65 -1.78 27.41
N ILE A 45 31.87 -1.25 27.48
CA ILE A 45 32.56 -0.67 26.33
C ILE A 45 32.88 -1.75 25.29
N VAL A 46 33.53 -2.84 25.71
CA VAL A 46 33.89 -3.95 24.82
C VAL A 46 32.66 -4.52 24.11
N SER A 47 31.56 -4.73 24.84
CA SER A 47 30.32 -5.26 24.29
C SER A 47 29.71 -4.32 23.24
N ARG A 48 29.68 -3.02 23.53
CA ARG A 48 29.19 -2.00 22.61
C ARG A 48 30.00 -1.99 21.32
N GLU A 49 31.31 -1.81 21.44
CA GLU A 49 32.21 -1.75 20.30
C GLU A 49 32.12 -3.01 19.41
N PHE A 50 32.04 -4.18 20.05
CA PHE A 50 31.90 -5.44 19.33
C PHE A 50 30.58 -5.50 18.54
N VAL A 51 29.45 -5.21 19.20
CA VAL A 51 28.12 -5.27 18.54
C VAL A 51 28.01 -4.24 17.42
N GLU A 52 28.47 -3.02 17.66
CA GLU A 52 28.45 -1.94 16.66
C GLU A 52 29.39 -2.23 15.47
N SER A 53 30.50 -2.94 15.71
CA SER A 53 31.39 -3.37 14.62
C SER A 53 30.75 -4.34 13.62
N LEU A 54 29.66 -5.01 14.04
CA LEU A 54 28.85 -5.88 13.20
C LEU A 54 27.74 -5.13 12.43
N GLY A 55 27.62 -3.81 12.60
CA GLY A 55 26.57 -3.00 12.01
C GLY A 55 25.23 -3.08 12.75
N LEU A 56 25.23 -3.58 13.98
CA LEU A 56 24.05 -3.67 14.84
C LEU A 56 24.03 -2.54 15.87
N GLU A 57 22.88 -2.19 16.41
CA GLU A 57 22.76 -1.28 17.54
C GLU A 57 22.88 -2.08 18.84
N TRP A 58 23.72 -1.62 19.77
CA TRP A 58 23.94 -2.33 21.02
C TRP A 58 22.78 -2.19 22.00
N ASN A 59 22.23 -3.32 22.46
CA ASN A 59 21.25 -3.37 23.54
C ASN A 59 21.94 -3.74 24.88
N PRO A 60 22.09 -2.79 25.82
CA PRO A 60 22.77 -3.03 27.08
C PRO A 60 21.95 -3.86 28.08
N MET A 61 20.62 -3.90 27.93
CA MET A 61 19.72 -4.50 28.90
C MET A 61 18.93 -5.65 28.30
N THR A 62 19.47 -6.85 28.45
CA THR A 62 18.86 -8.07 27.89
C THR A 62 18.87 -9.18 28.95
N THR A 63 18.25 -10.30 28.63
CA THR A 63 18.39 -11.57 29.32
C THR A 63 19.45 -12.44 28.65
N GLN A 64 19.27 -13.75 28.57
CA GLN A 64 20.15 -14.64 27.80
C GLN A 64 20.13 -14.29 26.30
N ILE A 65 19.00 -13.79 25.79
CA ILE A 65 18.81 -13.40 24.40
C ILE A 65 18.53 -11.90 24.31
N GLU A 66 18.69 -11.37 23.11
CA GLU A 66 18.09 -10.10 22.72
C GLU A 66 16.57 -10.32 22.63
N PRO A 67 15.71 -9.42 23.20
CA PRO A 67 14.26 -9.70 23.39
C PRO A 67 13.42 -9.78 22.10
N HIS A 68 13.97 -9.50 20.92
CA HIS A 68 13.33 -9.64 19.62
C HIS A 68 12.16 -8.67 19.31
N ASP A 69 11.92 -7.67 20.13
CA ASP A 69 10.87 -6.67 19.89
C ASP A 69 11.17 -5.83 18.63
N TYR A 70 12.43 -5.51 18.34
CA TYR A 70 12.82 -4.88 17.08
C TYR A 70 12.49 -5.73 15.84
N MET A 71 12.58 -7.06 15.98
CA MET A 71 12.18 -7.99 14.90
C MET A 71 10.67 -7.93 14.68
N ALA A 72 9.88 -7.85 15.76
CA ALA A 72 8.44 -7.67 15.65
C ALA A 72 8.08 -6.36 14.93
N GLU A 73 8.77 -5.26 15.26
CA GLU A 73 8.62 -3.98 14.57
C GLU A 73 8.91 -4.12 13.06
N LEU A 74 10.01 -4.77 12.69
CA LEU A 74 10.37 -5.02 11.30
C LEU A 74 9.30 -5.84 10.58
N PHE A 75 8.85 -6.95 11.16
CA PHE A 75 7.85 -7.81 10.54
C PHE A 75 6.50 -7.13 10.38
N GLN A 76 6.10 -6.30 11.34
CA GLN A 76 4.89 -5.49 11.27
C GLN A 76 5.00 -4.42 10.17
N ALA A 77 6.15 -3.76 10.05
CA ALA A 77 6.40 -2.78 9.00
C ALA A 77 6.30 -3.41 7.60
N ILE A 78 6.90 -4.60 7.41
CA ILE A 78 6.82 -5.36 6.15
C ILE A 78 5.37 -5.81 5.89
N SER A 79 4.67 -6.33 6.89
CA SER A 79 3.28 -6.75 6.73
C SER A 79 2.36 -5.59 6.35
N ARG A 80 2.60 -4.39 6.87
CA ARG A 80 1.87 -3.18 6.47
C ARG A 80 2.15 -2.82 5.02
N PHE A 81 3.40 -2.85 4.58
CA PHE A 81 3.75 -2.66 3.17
C PHE A 81 3.07 -3.70 2.27
N ASN A 82 3.13 -4.98 2.66
CA ASN A 82 2.47 -6.06 1.96
C ASN A 82 0.96 -5.84 1.81
N THR A 83 0.31 -5.33 2.85
CA THR A 83 -1.13 -5.03 2.83
C THR A 83 -1.48 -3.94 1.82
N ILE A 84 -0.65 -2.89 1.71
CA ILE A 84 -0.83 -1.84 0.70
C ILE A 84 -0.63 -2.38 -0.71
N LEU A 85 0.36 -3.25 -0.89
CA LEU A 85 0.62 -3.85 -2.19
C LEU A 85 -0.51 -4.81 -2.60
N LEU A 86 -1.08 -5.55 -1.64
CA LEU A 86 -2.24 -6.41 -1.85
C LEU A 86 -3.46 -5.62 -2.32
N ASP A 87 -3.72 -4.46 -1.72
CA ASP A 87 -4.77 -3.53 -2.13
C ASP A 87 -4.54 -3.05 -3.57
N PHE A 88 -3.31 -2.66 -3.90
CA PHE A 88 -2.92 -2.31 -5.27
C PHE A 88 -3.15 -3.44 -6.26
N ASP A 89 -2.75 -4.68 -5.94
CA ASP A 89 -2.93 -5.84 -6.81
C ASP A 89 -4.41 -6.09 -7.12
N ARG A 90 -5.29 -5.93 -6.12
CA ARG A 90 -6.75 -6.06 -6.27
C ARG A 90 -7.34 -4.95 -7.13
N ASP A 91 -6.89 -3.72 -6.96
CA ASP A 91 -7.34 -2.61 -7.79
C ASP A 91 -6.95 -2.83 -9.25
N ILE A 92 -5.71 -3.20 -9.52
CA ILE A 92 -5.25 -3.49 -10.90
C ILE A 92 -6.00 -4.67 -11.50
N TRP A 93 -6.25 -5.73 -10.72
CA TRP A 93 -7.09 -6.84 -11.16
C TRP A 93 -8.47 -6.36 -11.60
N SER A 94 -9.09 -5.50 -10.79
CA SER A 94 -10.40 -4.92 -11.08
C SER A 94 -10.37 -4.06 -12.33
N TYR A 95 -9.37 -3.20 -12.50
CA TYR A 95 -9.22 -2.36 -13.69
C TYR A 95 -8.97 -3.17 -14.97
N ILE A 96 -8.27 -4.31 -14.87
CA ILE A 96 -8.12 -5.25 -15.99
C ILE A 96 -9.49 -5.89 -16.33
N SER A 97 -10.28 -6.28 -15.33
CA SER A 97 -11.60 -6.88 -15.53
C SER A 97 -12.60 -5.91 -16.19
N LEU A 98 -12.49 -4.61 -15.90
CA LEU A 98 -13.28 -3.54 -16.52
C LEU A 98 -12.76 -3.15 -17.91
N GLY A 99 -11.59 -3.65 -18.29
CA GLY A 99 -10.96 -3.33 -19.58
C GLY A 99 -10.23 -1.99 -19.62
N TYR A 100 -10.04 -1.31 -18.48
CA TYR A 100 -9.29 -0.06 -18.37
C TYR A 100 -7.80 -0.25 -18.62
N PHE A 101 -7.29 -1.43 -18.23
CA PHE A 101 -5.97 -1.91 -18.59
C PHE A 101 -6.05 -3.17 -19.44
N LYS A 102 -5.16 -3.28 -20.42
CA LYS A 102 -4.88 -4.50 -21.16
C LYS A 102 -3.53 -5.05 -20.72
N GLN A 103 -3.34 -6.35 -20.86
CA GLN A 103 -2.05 -7.00 -20.62
C GLN A 103 -1.38 -7.34 -21.97
N LYS A 104 -0.10 -7.00 -22.09
CA LYS A 104 0.72 -7.44 -23.24
C LYS A 104 0.84 -8.94 -23.22
N THR A 105 0.56 -9.57 -24.35
CA THR A 105 0.83 -11.00 -24.54
C THR A 105 2.33 -11.21 -24.74
N ILE A 106 2.95 -12.01 -23.91
CA ILE A 106 4.35 -12.41 -24.09
C ILE A 106 4.38 -13.74 -24.80
N THR A 107 5.16 -13.84 -25.88
CA THR A 107 5.31 -15.07 -26.64
C THR A 107 5.83 -16.21 -25.73
N GLY A 108 5.07 -17.30 -25.64
CA GLY A 108 5.40 -18.44 -24.77
C GLY A 108 4.68 -18.46 -23.41
N GLU A 109 3.94 -17.44 -23.03
CA GLU A 109 3.02 -17.50 -21.89
C GLU A 109 1.68 -18.12 -22.32
N ILE A 110 1.28 -19.20 -21.65
CA ILE A 110 -0.01 -19.87 -21.88
C ILE A 110 -1.06 -19.17 -21.04
N GLY A 111 -2.00 -18.47 -21.67
CA GLY A 111 -3.07 -17.73 -20.97
C GLY A 111 -4.00 -18.68 -20.19
N SER A 112 -4.58 -19.65 -20.86
CA SER A 112 -5.43 -20.68 -20.29
C SER A 112 -5.34 -21.92 -21.16
N SER A 113 -5.24 -23.09 -20.55
CA SER A 113 -5.27 -24.37 -21.27
C SER A 113 -6.62 -24.65 -21.95
N THR A 114 -7.70 -24.01 -21.47
CA THR A 114 -9.07 -24.24 -21.95
C THR A 114 -9.59 -23.10 -22.84
N MET A 115 -9.10 -21.88 -22.64
CA MET A 115 -9.52 -20.67 -23.39
C MET A 115 -8.28 -19.86 -23.81
N PRO A 116 -7.68 -20.16 -24.99
CA PRO A 116 -6.42 -19.54 -25.41
C PRO A 116 -6.47 -18.01 -25.59
N HIS A 117 -7.66 -17.44 -25.77
CA HIS A 117 -7.88 -16.00 -25.92
C HIS A 117 -8.03 -15.25 -24.58
N LYS A 118 -8.11 -15.98 -23.46
CA LYS A 118 -8.26 -15.41 -22.13
C LYS A 118 -6.90 -15.09 -21.52
N VAL A 119 -6.58 -13.81 -21.38
CA VAL A 119 -5.38 -13.34 -20.65
C VAL A 119 -5.78 -13.04 -19.21
N ASN A 120 -5.35 -13.89 -18.27
CA ASN A 120 -5.60 -13.67 -16.86
C ASN A 120 -4.54 -12.75 -16.25
N PRO A 121 -4.88 -11.91 -15.25
CA PRO A 121 -3.91 -11.08 -14.52
C PRO A 121 -3.13 -11.90 -13.47
N ILE A 122 -2.57 -13.04 -13.91
CA ILE A 122 -1.96 -14.06 -13.05
C ILE A 122 -0.80 -13.55 -12.20
N ASP A 123 -0.07 -12.55 -12.68
CA ASP A 123 1.05 -11.97 -11.93
C ASP A 123 0.54 -11.25 -10.67
N PHE A 124 -0.59 -10.55 -10.76
CA PHE A 124 -1.22 -9.87 -9.61
C PHE A 124 -1.91 -10.87 -8.67
N GLU A 125 -2.57 -11.91 -9.20
CA GLU A 125 -3.17 -12.99 -8.41
C GLU A 125 -2.09 -13.77 -7.64
N ASN A 126 -0.95 -14.06 -8.28
CA ASN A 126 0.19 -14.73 -7.64
C ASN A 126 0.81 -13.84 -6.54
N SER A 127 0.91 -12.54 -6.78
CA SER A 127 1.37 -11.59 -5.76
C SER A 127 0.41 -11.57 -4.57
N GLU A 128 -0.89 -11.40 -4.78
CA GLU A 128 -1.90 -11.39 -3.72
C GLU A 128 -1.82 -12.63 -2.84
N GLY A 129 -1.74 -13.83 -3.45
CA GLY A 129 -1.64 -15.09 -2.72
C GLY A 129 -0.38 -15.19 -1.87
N ASN A 130 0.78 -14.79 -2.41
CA ASN A 130 2.05 -14.80 -1.67
C ASN A 130 2.10 -13.74 -0.56
N LEU A 131 1.50 -12.55 -0.75
CA LEU A 131 1.39 -11.52 0.27
C LEU A 131 0.57 -12.00 1.47
N GLY A 132 -0.53 -12.72 1.21
CA GLY A 132 -1.35 -13.33 2.27
C GLY A 132 -0.56 -14.34 3.11
N LEU A 133 0.19 -15.23 2.47
CA LEU A 133 1.06 -16.19 3.15
C LEU A 133 2.20 -15.50 3.93
N ALA A 134 2.84 -14.50 3.31
CA ALA A 134 3.87 -13.70 3.97
C ALA A 134 3.35 -13.06 5.26
N ASN A 135 2.20 -12.38 5.18
CA ASN A 135 1.60 -11.70 6.32
C ASN A 135 1.20 -12.66 7.45
N ALA A 136 0.72 -13.86 7.12
CA ALA A 136 0.40 -14.87 8.12
C ALA A 136 1.66 -15.31 8.90
N VAL A 137 2.77 -15.56 8.20
CA VAL A 137 4.03 -15.95 8.83
C VAL A 137 4.64 -14.80 9.63
N LEU A 138 4.77 -13.62 9.03
CA LEU A 138 5.35 -12.42 9.66
C LEU A 138 4.51 -11.97 10.86
N GLY A 139 3.18 -12.05 10.76
CA GLY A 139 2.26 -11.75 11.86
C GLY A 139 2.49 -12.66 13.06
N HIS A 140 2.53 -13.97 12.84
CA HIS A 140 2.83 -14.91 13.92
C HIS A 140 4.21 -14.66 14.55
N LEU A 141 5.24 -14.40 13.74
CA LEU A 141 6.59 -14.10 14.24
C LEU A 141 6.61 -12.82 15.08
N SER A 142 5.90 -11.77 14.67
CA SER A 142 5.85 -10.50 15.39
C SER A 142 5.13 -10.61 16.75
N GLU A 143 4.17 -11.51 16.87
CA GLU A 143 3.46 -11.77 18.12
C GLU A 143 4.23 -12.71 19.04
N LYS A 144 4.88 -13.72 18.48
CA LYS A 144 5.52 -14.78 19.25
C LYS A 144 6.90 -14.43 19.78
N LEU A 145 7.75 -13.78 18.97
CA LEU A 145 9.16 -13.61 19.30
C LEU A 145 9.42 -12.69 20.51
N PRO A 146 8.66 -11.61 20.75
CA PRO A 146 8.81 -10.80 21.96
C PRO A 146 8.41 -11.52 23.24
N VAL A 147 7.70 -12.65 23.15
CA VAL A 147 7.22 -13.40 24.31
C VAL A 147 8.14 -14.58 24.59
N SER A 148 8.91 -14.48 25.68
CA SER A 148 9.80 -15.53 26.15
C SER A 148 9.65 -15.71 27.66
N ARG A 149 9.86 -16.94 28.16
CA ARG A 149 9.78 -17.25 29.57
C ARG A 149 11.14 -17.11 30.24
N TRP A 150 11.17 -16.43 31.38
CA TRP A 150 12.36 -16.28 32.22
C TRP A 150 13.52 -15.66 31.41
N GLN A 151 14.70 -16.27 31.51
CA GLN A 151 15.88 -15.84 30.77
C GLN A 151 15.78 -16.15 29.28
N ARG A 152 15.14 -17.27 28.93
CA ARG A 152 14.81 -17.71 27.57
C ARG A 152 13.96 -18.97 27.61
N ASP A 153 12.96 -19.06 26.73
CA ASP A 153 12.40 -20.35 26.32
C ASP A 153 12.86 -20.73 24.90
N LEU A 154 12.79 -22.03 24.57
CA LEU A 154 13.29 -22.53 23.28
C LEU A 154 12.25 -22.47 22.16
N THR A 155 11.06 -21.92 22.40
CA THR A 155 10.02 -21.80 21.36
C THR A 155 10.41 -20.80 20.30
N ASP A 156 11.26 -19.82 20.61
CA ASP A 156 11.82 -18.87 19.66
C ASP A 156 12.59 -19.56 18.53
N SER A 157 13.44 -20.54 18.88
CA SER A 157 14.26 -21.25 17.88
C SER A 157 13.42 -22.05 16.88
N THR A 158 12.23 -22.49 17.26
CA THR A 158 11.29 -23.18 16.36
C THR A 158 10.71 -22.23 15.34
N VAL A 159 10.28 -21.03 15.76
CA VAL A 159 9.61 -20.07 14.87
C VAL A 159 10.58 -19.25 14.05
N LEU A 160 11.77 -18.92 14.57
CA LEU A 160 12.82 -18.19 13.84
C LEU A 160 13.25 -18.87 12.54
N ARG A 161 13.17 -20.20 12.46
CA ARG A 161 13.45 -20.97 11.24
C ARG A 161 12.53 -20.63 10.08
N ASN A 162 11.37 -20.05 10.35
CA ASN A 162 10.38 -19.65 9.35
C ASN A 162 10.51 -18.17 8.91
N MET A 163 11.45 -17.43 9.46
CA MET A 163 11.66 -16.02 9.12
C MET A 163 11.93 -15.84 7.62
N GLY A 164 12.83 -16.67 7.07
CA GLY A 164 13.13 -16.67 5.64
C GLY A 164 11.94 -17.04 4.75
N VAL A 165 10.96 -17.78 5.26
CA VAL A 165 9.73 -18.12 4.52
C VAL A 165 8.87 -16.88 4.35
N GLY A 166 8.67 -16.07 5.41
CA GLY A 166 7.91 -14.82 5.33
C GLY A 166 8.54 -13.80 4.36
N PHE A 167 9.85 -13.64 4.41
CA PHE A 167 10.58 -12.79 3.47
C PHE A 167 10.55 -13.35 2.04
N GLY A 168 10.70 -14.66 1.87
CA GLY A 168 10.65 -15.32 0.57
C GLY A 168 9.32 -15.12 -0.14
N TYR A 169 8.21 -15.30 0.55
CA TYR A 169 6.87 -15.02 0.00
C TYR A 169 6.70 -13.54 -0.35
N SER A 170 7.17 -12.62 0.50
CA SER A 170 7.13 -11.18 0.18
C SER A 170 7.93 -10.86 -1.09
N LEU A 171 9.13 -11.40 -1.23
CA LEU A 171 9.99 -11.17 -2.40
C LEU A 171 9.38 -11.75 -3.68
N LEU A 172 8.80 -12.95 -3.62
CA LEU A 172 8.06 -13.54 -4.74
C LEU A 172 6.90 -12.65 -5.18
N ALA A 173 6.12 -12.14 -4.21
CA ALA A 173 5.02 -11.24 -4.49
C ALA A 173 5.49 -9.95 -5.17
N TYR A 174 6.51 -9.29 -4.63
CA TYR A 174 7.06 -8.04 -5.20
C TYR A 174 7.55 -8.25 -6.64
N THR A 175 8.25 -9.35 -6.88
CA THR A 175 8.72 -9.69 -8.22
C THR A 175 7.55 -9.94 -9.17
N SER A 176 6.50 -10.59 -8.68
CA SER A 176 5.29 -10.87 -9.47
C SER A 176 4.54 -9.59 -9.81
N THR A 177 4.31 -8.69 -8.85
CA THR A 177 3.69 -7.39 -9.10
C THR A 177 4.48 -6.56 -10.12
N LEU A 178 5.82 -6.48 -9.98
CA LEU A 178 6.66 -5.76 -10.94
C LEU A 178 6.57 -6.34 -12.35
N LYS A 179 6.54 -7.67 -12.46
CA LYS A 179 6.30 -8.36 -13.74
C LYS A 179 4.93 -8.01 -14.31
N GLY A 180 3.87 -8.03 -13.49
CA GLY A 180 2.53 -7.64 -13.88
C GLY A 180 2.46 -6.20 -14.39
N ILE A 181 3.06 -5.25 -13.66
CA ILE A 181 3.13 -3.84 -14.06
C ILE A 181 3.81 -3.67 -15.43
N SER A 182 4.89 -4.41 -15.69
CA SER A 182 5.61 -4.32 -16.97
C SER A 182 4.78 -4.72 -18.19
N LYS A 183 3.71 -5.49 -17.97
CA LYS A 183 2.78 -5.94 -19.01
C LYS A 183 1.57 -5.03 -19.16
N LEU A 184 1.33 -4.08 -18.26
CA LEU A 184 0.14 -3.22 -18.31
C LEU A 184 0.20 -2.23 -19.47
N GLN A 185 -0.94 -2.07 -20.14
CA GLN A 185 -1.21 -1.04 -21.13
C GLN A 185 -2.54 -0.38 -20.79
N VAL A 186 -2.54 0.93 -20.69
CA VAL A 186 -3.79 1.70 -20.55
C VAL A 186 -4.64 1.51 -21.80
N ASN A 187 -5.94 1.41 -21.63
CA ASN A 187 -6.94 1.38 -22.69
C ASN A 187 -7.74 2.69 -22.72
N PRO A 188 -7.22 3.75 -23.38
CA PRO A 188 -7.85 5.07 -23.36
C PRO A 188 -9.26 5.07 -23.93
N GLU A 189 -9.53 4.23 -24.94
CA GLU A 189 -10.84 4.13 -25.59
C GLU A 189 -11.90 3.67 -24.59
N ARG A 190 -11.61 2.59 -23.83
CA ARG A 190 -12.53 2.07 -22.84
C ARG A 190 -12.78 3.05 -21.68
N LEU A 191 -11.74 3.77 -21.26
CA LEU A 191 -11.87 4.83 -20.25
C LEU A 191 -12.76 5.98 -20.75
N ALA A 192 -12.56 6.40 -22.00
CA ALA A 192 -13.39 7.45 -22.62
C ALA A 192 -14.86 7.03 -22.72
N GLU A 193 -15.14 5.80 -23.19
CA GLU A 193 -16.51 5.27 -23.29
C GLU A 193 -17.26 5.32 -21.95
N ASP A 194 -16.62 4.90 -20.86
CA ASP A 194 -17.26 4.90 -19.54
C ASP A 194 -17.42 6.34 -19.00
N LEU A 195 -16.45 7.22 -19.24
CA LEU A 195 -16.56 8.63 -18.84
C LEU A 195 -17.63 9.38 -19.62
N ASP A 196 -17.74 9.16 -20.94
CA ASP A 196 -18.72 9.84 -21.79
C ASP A 196 -20.17 9.56 -21.37
N SER A 197 -20.40 8.43 -20.71
CA SER A 197 -21.72 8.08 -20.18
C SER A 197 -21.95 8.52 -18.73
N ALA A 198 -20.91 8.93 -17.99
CA ALA A 198 -20.95 9.16 -16.54
C ALA A 198 -21.22 10.63 -16.16
N TRP A 199 -22.23 11.26 -16.77
CA TRP A 199 -22.57 12.68 -16.52
C TRP A 199 -23.01 12.96 -15.09
N GLU A 200 -23.45 11.95 -14.33
CA GLU A 200 -23.81 12.05 -12.93
C GLU A 200 -22.66 12.47 -12.02
N VAL A 201 -21.40 12.22 -12.40
CA VAL A 201 -20.22 12.64 -11.60
C VAL A 201 -20.13 14.15 -11.48
N LEU A 202 -20.73 14.91 -12.40
CA LEU A 202 -20.76 16.38 -12.38
C LEU A 202 -21.79 16.95 -11.39
N ALA A 203 -22.64 16.13 -10.80
CA ALA A 203 -23.53 16.56 -9.71
C ALA A 203 -22.75 17.12 -8.52
N GLU A 204 -21.58 16.56 -8.22
CA GLU A 204 -20.72 17.01 -7.12
C GLU A 204 -20.23 18.45 -7.28
N PRO A 205 -19.52 18.84 -8.38
CA PRO A 205 -19.05 20.20 -8.55
C PRO A 205 -20.20 21.20 -8.66
N ILE A 206 -21.31 20.87 -9.33
CA ILE A 206 -22.47 21.74 -9.42
C ILE A 206 -23.05 22.00 -8.04
N GLN A 207 -23.25 20.96 -7.22
CA GLN A 207 -23.72 21.12 -5.85
C GLN A 207 -22.80 21.99 -5.00
N THR A 208 -21.49 21.82 -5.17
CA THR A 208 -20.47 22.58 -4.43
C THR A 208 -20.52 24.06 -4.81
N VAL A 209 -20.67 24.39 -6.10
CA VAL A 209 -20.83 25.76 -6.58
C VAL A 209 -22.15 26.35 -6.10
N MET A 210 -23.24 25.61 -6.15
CA MET A 210 -24.55 26.06 -5.60
C MET A 210 -24.42 26.47 -4.12
N ARG A 211 -23.70 25.68 -3.31
CA ARG A 211 -23.45 26.00 -1.89
C ARG A 211 -22.62 27.27 -1.73
N ARG A 212 -21.58 27.42 -2.53
CA ARG A 212 -20.72 28.63 -2.52
C ARG A 212 -21.51 29.91 -2.75
N TYR A 213 -22.52 29.84 -3.63
CA TYR A 213 -23.37 31.01 -3.97
C TYR A 213 -24.67 31.09 -3.15
N GLY A 214 -24.81 30.30 -2.08
CA GLY A 214 -25.92 30.37 -1.14
C GLY A 214 -27.25 29.86 -1.69
N ILE A 215 -27.25 29.06 -2.75
CA ILE A 215 -28.50 28.48 -3.29
C ILE A 215 -29.06 27.51 -2.26
N ALA A 216 -30.35 27.73 -1.89
CA ALA A 216 -31.02 26.86 -0.92
C ALA A 216 -31.24 25.46 -1.46
N GLU A 217 -31.09 24.46 -0.58
CA GLU A 217 -31.40 23.04 -0.83
C GLU A 217 -30.71 22.43 -2.08
N PRO A 218 -29.37 22.60 -2.26
CA PRO A 218 -28.70 22.19 -3.49
C PRO A 218 -28.82 20.70 -3.73
N TYR A 219 -28.76 19.89 -2.69
CA TYR A 219 -28.92 18.43 -2.78
C TYR A 219 -30.31 18.04 -3.26
N GLU A 220 -31.38 18.60 -2.68
CA GLU A 220 -32.75 18.28 -3.05
C GLU A 220 -33.08 18.71 -4.48
N LYS A 221 -32.56 19.85 -4.93
CA LYS A 221 -32.67 20.31 -6.32
C LYS A 221 -32.02 19.32 -7.32
N LEU A 222 -30.79 18.88 -7.03
CA LEU A 222 -30.13 17.88 -7.86
C LEU A 222 -30.82 16.51 -7.79
N LYS A 223 -31.26 16.09 -6.63
CA LYS A 223 -32.02 14.86 -6.44
C LYS A 223 -33.34 14.86 -7.22
N ALA A 224 -34.00 16.00 -7.32
CA ALA A 224 -35.19 16.14 -8.15
C ALA A 224 -34.90 15.96 -9.64
N LEU A 225 -33.72 16.40 -10.12
CA LEU A 225 -33.25 16.20 -11.48
C LEU A 225 -32.99 14.70 -11.79
N THR A 226 -32.53 13.93 -10.79
CA THR A 226 -32.13 12.53 -10.97
C THR A 226 -33.27 11.52 -10.80
N ARG A 227 -34.46 11.97 -10.32
CA ARG A 227 -35.61 11.09 -10.08
C ARG A 227 -36.13 10.45 -11.36
N GLY A 228 -35.78 9.18 -11.56
CA GLY A 228 -36.32 8.33 -12.63
C GLY A 228 -35.77 8.52 -14.02
N GLN A 229 -34.69 9.32 -14.18
CA GLN A 229 -34.02 9.54 -15.45
C GLN A 229 -32.50 9.51 -15.27
N ALA A 230 -31.79 9.02 -16.29
CA ALA A 230 -30.33 9.14 -16.37
C ALA A 230 -29.94 10.62 -16.53
N ILE A 231 -28.90 11.04 -15.84
CA ILE A 231 -28.32 12.35 -16.04
C ILE A 231 -27.57 12.33 -17.38
N THR A 232 -27.97 13.22 -18.28
CA THR A 232 -27.30 13.44 -19.57
C THR A 232 -26.72 14.84 -19.60
N GLN A 233 -25.86 15.09 -20.60
CA GLN A 233 -25.34 16.43 -20.85
C GLN A 233 -26.46 17.45 -20.96
N GLU A 234 -27.48 17.16 -21.74
CA GLU A 234 -28.60 18.08 -22.00
C GLU A 234 -29.41 18.39 -20.74
N THR A 235 -29.74 17.38 -19.94
CA THR A 235 -30.51 17.58 -18.70
C THR A 235 -29.70 18.38 -17.69
N LEU A 236 -28.41 18.17 -17.61
CA LEU A 236 -27.52 18.86 -16.69
C LEU A 236 -27.30 20.33 -17.12
N GLN A 237 -27.10 20.58 -18.41
CA GLN A 237 -26.96 21.93 -18.96
C GLN A 237 -28.25 22.75 -18.78
N THR A 238 -29.40 22.10 -19.02
CA THR A 238 -30.70 22.74 -18.76
C THR A 238 -30.84 23.12 -17.30
N PHE A 239 -30.51 22.22 -16.39
CA PHE A 239 -30.54 22.48 -14.95
C PHE A 239 -29.64 23.66 -14.55
N VAL A 240 -28.38 23.65 -14.99
CA VAL A 240 -27.42 24.74 -14.68
C VAL A 240 -27.95 26.09 -15.19
N SER A 241 -28.60 26.12 -16.34
CA SER A 241 -29.18 27.34 -16.92
C SER A 241 -30.29 27.94 -16.05
N THR A 242 -31.00 27.12 -15.29
CA THR A 242 -32.08 27.58 -14.37
C THR A 242 -31.60 28.11 -13.05
N LEU A 243 -30.31 27.89 -12.69
CA LEU A 243 -29.76 28.32 -11.40
C LEU A 243 -29.57 29.80 -11.36
N GLU A 244 -29.79 30.43 -10.18
CA GLU A 244 -29.50 31.83 -9.92
C GLU A 244 -28.00 32.01 -9.58
N LEU A 245 -27.15 31.92 -10.61
CA LEU A 245 -25.71 32.09 -10.54
C LEU A 245 -25.24 33.24 -11.46
N PRO A 246 -24.08 33.85 -11.19
CA PRO A 246 -23.43 34.78 -12.12
C PRO A 246 -23.19 34.10 -13.49
N ASP A 247 -23.26 34.90 -14.56
CA ASP A 247 -23.18 34.35 -15.94
C ASP A 247 -21.81 33.72 -16.25
N ASP A 248 -20.73 34.25 -15.69
CA ASP A 248 -19.38 33.67 -15.80
C ASP A 248 -19.31 32.30 -15.15
N VAL A 249 -19.89 32.15 -13.96
CA VAL A 249 -19.94 30.84 -13.24
C VAL A 249 -20.80 29.84 -13.95
N LYS A 250 -21.97 30.25 -14.47
CA LYS A 250 -22.81 29.37 -15.32
C LYS A 250 -22.02 28.89 -16.53
N LYS A 251 -21.30 29.77 -17.19
CA LYS A 251 -20.49 29.42 -18.36
C LYS A 251 -19.42 28.39 -18.04
N GLU A 252 -18.76 28.52 -16.89
CA GLU A 252 -17.77 27.54 -16.41
C GLU A 252 -18.42 26.18 -16.16
N LEU A 253 -19.56 26.15 -15.47
CA LEU A 253 -20.29 24.89 -15.20
C LEU A 253 -20.77 24.20 -16.46
N LEU A 254 -21.22 24.98 -17.47
CA LEU A 254 -21.69 24.43 -18.77
C LEU A 254 -20.57 23.85 -19.62
N GLN A 255 -19.31 24.20 -19.35
CA GLN A 255 -18.13 23.64 -20.01
C GLN A 255 -17.60 22.37 -19.36
N LEU A 256 -18.08 22.02 -18.16
CA LEU A 256 -17.64 20.79 -17.49
C LEU A 256 -18.06 19.54 -18.29
N THR A 257 -17.12 18.61 -18.38
CA THR A 257 -17.36 17.28 -18.93
C THR A 257 -16.84 16.23 -17.96
N PRO A 258 -17.39 15.00 -17.93
CA PRO A 258 -16.87 13.96 -17.08
C PRO A 258 -15.37 13.69 -17.30
N SER A 259 -14.92 13.69 -18.55
CA SER A 259 -13.50 13.49 -18.90
C SER A 259 -12.60 14.66 -18.52
N GLY A 260 -13.15 15.88 -18.43
CA GLY A 260 -12.41 17.09 -17.97
C GLY A 260 -12.42 17.29 -16.46
N TYR A 261 -13.23 16.55 -15.72
CA TYR A 261 -13.36 16.69 -14.25
C TYR A 261 -12.27 15.90 -13.50
N VAL A 262 -11.03 16.26 -13.71
CA VAL A 262 -9.85 15.59 -13.15
C VAL A 262 -9.15 16.41 -12.05
N GLY A 263 -9.56 17.66 -11.83
CA GLY A 263 -9.00 18.54 -10.82
C GLY A 263 -7.47 18.67 -10.93
N LEU A 264 -6.77 18.41 -9.84
CA LEU A 264 -5.31 18.47 -9.73
C LEU A 264 -4.62 17.13 -9.95
N ALA A 265 -5.31 16.08 -10.38
CA ALA A 265 -4.76 14.72 -10.46
C ALA A 265 -3.50 14.65 -11.31
N GLU A 266 -3.45 15.35 -12.45
CA GLU A 266 -2.28 15.38 -13.34
C GLU A 266 -1.10 16.08 -12.67
N SER A 267 -1.28 17.28 -12.15
CA SER A 267 -0.21 18.06 -11.50
C SER A 267 0.32 17.39 -10.24
N LEU A 268 -0.55 16.77 -9.44
CA LEU A 268 -0.16 15.99 -8.27
C LEU A 268 0.66 14.77 -8.67
N THR A 269 0.28 14.09 -9.75
CA THR A 269 1.03 12.94 -10.26
C THR A 269 2.40 13.34 -10.80
N GLN A 270 2.49 14.46 -11.51
CA GLN A 270 3.75 14.99 -12.05
C GLN A 270 4.70 15.51 -10.98
N SER A 271 4.17 16.04 -9.87
CA SER A 271 4.98 16.52 -8.74
C SER A 271 5.51 15.39 -7.85
N TRP A 272 4.94 14.20 -8.00
CA TRP A 272 5.31 13.06 -7.19
C TRP A 272 6.63 12.43 -7.66
N GLY A 273 7.59 12.31 -6.76
CA GLY A 273 8.90 11.71 -7.05
C GLY A 273 9.95 12.72 -7.51
N LYS A 274 9.66 14.03 -7.37
CA LYS A 274 10.65 15.12 -7.41
C LYS A 274 10.99 15.50 -5.96
#